data_1c2d41536670a3cf3f684cfa722ab021
#
_entry.id   1c2d41536670a3cf3f684cfa722ab021
#
_cell.length_a   1.000
_cell.length_b   1.000
_cell.length_c   1.000
_cell.angle_alpha   90.00
_cell.angle_beta   90.00
_cell.angle_gamma   90.00
#
_symmetry.space_group_name_H-M   'P 1'
#
loop_
_entity.id
_entity.type
_entity.pdbx_description
1 polymer ?
#
loop_
_entity_poly.entity_id
_entity_poly.type
_entity_poly.pdbx_seq_one_letter_code
_entity_poly.pdbx_strand_id
1 'polypeptide(L)'
;MSLTTGDEKQKNRPGMEPSIWEISRPGARGVRPVSRPVEVTDLPPSLCRKSPAGLPELSELEAVRHFTRLSQLSRGVDTHFYPLGSCTMKYNPKVMDRVPALSGFQDLHPLTDEEGMQGYLEALWTFSELLKEVLGMDAITLAPAAGAHGELTGILLARKYFEKKGETFRTEILVPDSAHGTNPASASMGGFTVRTIVSKPSGHIDLDALTEVLSERTALVMITAPSTLGLFEEELPEVVRRVKAAGALLYMDGANMNAFLGVLRPGDLGFDIVHINTHKTLATPHGGGGPGSGPVGVRSHLAPFLPNPRIVRSGKTFTVADQPDSIGRIRSFHGSSGVLLRALAYLRMLGQDGLRRVSLYALLNANYLRKKLEGLLPGTGEGLCTHEFVLSARSLEKKGVRAIDLAKGILDAGYYAPTIYFPLIVPEALMIEPTECESRATLDKFADDLTRLVRLAETEPGKLLRAPESTPVSRPDEVKAAREPVLVDPAAVENRI
;
A
#
# COMPACT_ATOMS: atom_id res chain seq x y z
N MET A 1 -35.69 1.50 -14.40
CA MET A 1 -35.90 1.32 -12.93
C MET A 1 -35.42 2.59 -12.26
N SER A 2 -36.30 3.40 -11.67
CA SER A 2 -35.95 4.74 -11.16
C SER A 2 -34.90 4.65 -10.04
N LEU A 3 -33.88 5.45 -10.14
CA LEU A 3 -32.92 5.71 -9.05
C LEU A 3 -33.69 6.11 -7.79
N THR A 4 -33.39 5.47 -6.68
CA THR A 4 -34.08 5.70 -5.39
C THR A 4 -33.82 7.13 -4.88
N THR A 5 -34.70 7.65 -4.04
CA THR A 5 -34.73 9.02 -3.50
C THR A 5 -33.41 9.50 -2.81
N GLY A 6 -32.47 8.58 -2.52
CA GLY A 6 -31.11 8.91 -2.03
C GLY A 6 -30.17 9.43 -3.12
N ASP A 7 -30.30 8.92 -4.35
CA ASP A 7 -29.43 9.26 -5.47
C ASP A 7 -29.74 10.66 -6.04
N GLU A 8 -31.02 11.08 -6.02
CA GLU A 8 -31.41 12.43 -6.48
C GLU A 8 -30.89 13.54 -5.56
N LYS A 9 -30.81 13.31 -4.25
CA LYS A 9 -30.21 14.27 -3.31
C LYS A 9 -28.70 14.42 -3.48
N GLN A 10 -28.02 13.40 -3.99
CA GLN A 10 -26.58 13.47 -4.28
C GLN A 10 -26.30 14.18 -5.61
N LYS A 11 -27.11 13.94 -6.65
CA LYS A 11 -26.94 14.57 -7.98
C LYS A 11 -27.03 16.12 -7.96
N ASN A 12 -27.72 16.69 -7.00
CA ASN A 12 -27.93 18.14 -6.91
C ASN A 12 -27.01 18.83 -5.89
N ARG A 13 -25.97 18.19 -5.38
CA ARG A 13 -25.02 18.84 -4.46
C ARG A 13 -24.12 19.82 -5.20
N PRO A 14 -23.86 21.01 -4.60
CA PRO A 14 -22.91 21.97 -5.16
C PRO A 14 -21.52 21.34 -5.35
N GLY A 15 -20.92 21.54 -6.52
CA GLY A 15 -19.59 21.03 -6.84
C GLY A 15 -19.52 19.60 -7.40
N MET A 16 -20.66 18.93 -7.64
CA MET A 16 -20.66 17.67 -8.36
C MET A 16 -20.30 17.91 -9.84
N GLU A 17 -19.26 17.26 -10.31
CA GLU A 17 -18.91 17.26 -11.74
C GLU A 17 -19.83 16.28 -12.47
N PRO A 18 -20.50 16.67 -13.57
CA PRO A 18 -21.30 15.76 -14.36
C PRO A 18 -20.45 14.63 -14.96
N SER A 19 -21.05 13.49 -15.26
CA SER A 19 -20.34 12.39 -15.91
C SER A 19 -19.89 12.78 -17.33
N ILE A 20 -18.88 12.09 -17.84
CA ILE A 20 -18.35 12.33 -19.19
C ILE A 20 -19.40 12.09 -20.27
N TRP A 21 -20.40 11.22 -20.04
CA TRP A 21 -21.52 10.96 -20.95
C TRP A 21 -22.56 12.09 -20.90
N GLU A 22 -22.81 12.69 -19.74
CA GLU A 22 -23.74 13.82 -19.61
C GLU A 22 -23.25 15.08 -20.34
N ILE A 23 -21.93 15.25 -20.46
CA ILE A 23 -21.32 16.38 -21.21
C ILE A 23 -20.97 16.04 -22.65
N SER A 24 -21.22 14.79 -23.09
CA SER A 24 -21.00 14.36 -24.48
C SER A 24 -21.90 15.06 -25.48
N ARG A 25 -21.36 15.43 -26.64
CA ARG A 25 -22.09 16.10 -27.69
C ARG A 25 -21.80 15.45 -29.02
N PRO A 26 -22.86 15.02 -29.80
CA PRO A 26 -22.67 14.41 -31.10
C PRO A 26 -21.82 15.28 -32.05
N GLY A 27 -20.81 14.68 -32.66
CA GLY A 27 -19.90 15.34 -33.61
C GLY A 27 -18.71 16.06 -32.95
N ALA A 28 -18.66 16.19 -31.62
CA ALA A 28 -17.48 16.72 -30.96
C ALA A 28 -16.31 15.74 -31.10
N ARG A 29 -15.11 16.26 -31.37
CA ARG A 29 -13.93 15.44 -31.62
C ARG A 29 -12.74 15.95 -30.79
N GLY A 30 -12.00 15.02 -30.21
CA GLY A 30 -10.71 15.25 -29.56
C GLY A 30 -9.57 15.33 -30.60
N VAL A 31 -8.42 14.81 -30.22
CA VAL A 31 -7.24 14.75 -31.09
C VAL A 31 -7.47 13.76 -32.23
N ARG A 32 -7.16 14.17 -33.45
CA ARG A 32 -7.12 13.24 -34.60
C ARG A 32 -5.76 12.54 -34.58
N PRO A 33 -5.71 11.20 -34.50
CA PRO A 33 -4.46 10.48 -34.72
C PRO A 33 -3.90 10.85 -36.12
N VAL A 34 -2.58 10.99 -36.19
CA VAL A 34 -1.91 11.13 -37.48
C VAL A 34 -2.21 9.88 -38.30
N SER A 35 -2.89 10.05 -39.41
CA SER A 35 -3.17 8.94 -40.34
C SER A 35 -1.84 8.42 -40.87
N ARG A 36 -1.43 7.23 -40.47
CA ARG A 36 -0.42 6.47 -41.19
C ARG A 36 -1.13 5.63 -42.23
N PRO A 37 -0.72 5.62 -43.50
CA PRO A 37 -1.25 4.71 -44.49
C PRO A 37 -0.82 3.29 -44.10
N VAL A 38 -1.69 2.60 -43.41
CA VAL A 38 -1.54 1.16 -43.11
C VAL A 38 -2.63 0.48 -43.95
N GLU A 39 -2.28 -0.56 -44.70
CA GLU A 39 -3.28 -1.43 -45.32
C GLU A 39 -4.16 -2.01 -44.21
N VAL A 40 -5.43 -1.66 -44.26
CA VAL A 40 -6.43 -2.20 -43.34
C VAL A 40 -6.92 -3.52 -43.89
N THR A 41 -6.60 -4.62 -43.25
CA THR A 41 -7.20 -5.91 -43.57
C THR A 41 -8.64 -5.92 -43.08
N ASP A 42 -9.59 -6.23 -43.94
CA ASP A 42 -10.98 -6.36 -43.51
C ASP A 42 -11.17 -7.48 -42.52
N LEU A 43 -11.74 -7.16 -41.38
CA LEU A 43 -12.09 -8.16 -40.39
C LEU A 43 -13.31 -8.97 -40.81
N PRO A 44 -13.37 -10.29 -40.51
CA PRO A 44 -14.60 -11.06 -40.74
C PRO A 44 -15.81 -10.36 -40.12
N PRO A 45 -16.96 -10.24 -40.84
CA PRO A 45 -18.16 -9.56 -40.34
C PRO A 45 -18.65 -10.08 -38.99
N SER A 46 -18.37 -11.36 -38.65
CA SER A 46 -18.69 -11.98 -37.37
C SER A 46 -17.91 -11.44 -36.20
N LEU A 47 -16.75 -10.82 -36.43
CA LEU A 47 -15.90 -10.18 -35.43
C LEU A 47 -16.13 -8.66 -35.34
N CYS A 48 -16.93 -8.10 -36.27
CA CYS A 48 -17.24 -6.69 -36.30
C CYS A 48 -18.46 -6.36 -35.44
N ARG A 49 -18.42 -5.20 -34.78
CA ARG A 49 -19.59 -4.67 -34.08
C ARG A 49 -20.69 -4.31 -35.10
N LYS A 50 -21.93 -4.56 -34.72
CA LYS A 50 -23.09 -4.13 -35.51
C LYS A 50 -23.43 -2.64 -35.34
N SER A 51 -23.03 -2.04 -34.25
CA SER A 51 -23.24 -0.64 -33.89
C SER A 51 -21.96 0.00 -33.32
N PRO A 52 -21.80 1.33 -33.40
CA PRO A 52 -20.70 2.05 -32.75
C PRO A 52 -20.59 1.74 -31.28
N ALA A 53 -19.40 1.93 -30.70
CA ALA A 53 -19.12 1.59 -29.33
C ALA A 53 -19.84 2.46 -28.26
N GLY A 54 -20.58 3.50 -28.68
CA GLY A 54 -21.25 4.44 -27.76
C GLY A 54 -20.27 5.18 -26.84
N LEU A 55 -19.10 5.56 -27.35
CA LEU A 55 -18.11 6.35 -26.59
C LEU A 55 -18.57 7.82 -26.52
N PRO A 56 -18.23 8.53 -25.40
CA PRO A 56 -18.55 9.94 -25.31
C PRO A 56 -17.77 10.77 -26.35
N GLU A 57 -18.42 11.74 -26.92
CA GLU A 57 -17.86 12.64 -27.95
C GLU A 57 -17.58 14.01 -27.30
N LEU A 58 -16.29 14.37 -27.17
CA LEU A 58 -15.80 15.58 -26.51
C LEU A 58 -14.60 16.16 -27.26
N SER A 59 -14.41 17.47 -27.14
CA SER A 59 -13.13 18.07 -27.51
C SER A 59 -12.04 17.70 -26.47
N GLU A 60 -10.77 17.78 -26.87
CA GLU A 60 -9.63 17.57 -25.96
C GLU A 60 -9.72 18.50 -24.73
N LEU A 61 -10.05 19.77 -24.96
CA LEU A 61 -10.17 20.76 -23.89
C LEU A 61 -11.26 20.39 -22.89
N GLU A 62 -12.40 19.90 -23.34
CA GLU A 62 -13.50 19.48 -22.46
C GLU A 62 -13.11 18.26 -21.64
N ALA A 63 -12.46 17.27 -22.24
CA ALA A 63 -11.95 16.10 -21.55
C ALA A 63 -10.91 16.48 -20.47
N VAL A 64 -9.93 17.32 -20.81
CA VAL A 64 -8.92 17.80 -19.86
C VAL A 64 -9.56 18.56 -18.71
N ARG A 65 -10.49 19.47 -18.99
CA ARG A 65 -11.19 20.23 -17.94
C ARG A 65 -12.02 19.35 -17.02
N HIS A 66 -12.74 18.37 -17.59
CA HIS A 66 -13.54 17.42 -16.84
C HIS A 66 -12.67 16.62 -15.84
N PHE A 67 -11.62 15.96 -16.31
CA PHE A 67 -10.74 15.18 -15.44
C PHE A 67 -9.94 16.05 -14.46
N THR A 68 -9.57 17.28 -14.82
CA THR A 68 -8.94 18.24 -13.90
C THR A 68 -9.88 18.60 -12.76
N ARG A 69 -11.15 18.93 -13.06
CA ARG A 69 -12.14 19.22 -12.01
C ARG A 69 -12.41 18.02 -11.12
N LEU A 70 -12.54 16.82 -11.70
CA LEU A 70 -12.65 15.57 -10.92
C LEU A 70 -11.45 15.36 -9.98
N SER A 71 -10.23 15.60 -10.45
CA SER A 71 -9.02 15.46 -9.63
C SER A 71 -9.00 16.42 -8.45
N GLN A 72 -9.58 17.61 -8.59
CA GLN A 72 -9.67 18.62 -7.52
C GLN A 72 -10.70 18.27 -6.45
N LEU A 73 -11.66 17.37 -6.74
CA LEU A 73 -12.62 16.88 -5.74
C LEU A 73 -12.02 15.81 -4.83
N SER A 74 -10.89 15.23 -5.21
CA SER A 74 -10.19 14.19 -4.43
C SER A 74 -9.14 14.79 -3.50
N ARG A 75 -8.99 14.23 -2.31
CA ARG A 75 -7.89 14.56 -1.41
C ARG A 75 -6.64 13.80 -1.86
N GLY A 76 -5.54 14.49 -2.06
CA GLY A 76 -4.25 13.90 -2.44
C GLY A 76 -3.12 14.43 -1.58
N VAL A 77 -2.02 13.70 -1.53
CA VAL A 77 -0.80 14.07 -0.78
C VAL A 77 -0.25 15.43 -1.20
N ASP A 78 -0.40 15.80 -2.48
CA ASP A 78 0.10 17.08 -3.01
C ASP A 78 -0.78 18.28 -2.59
N THR A 79 -1.98 18.05 -2.09
CA THR A 79 -2.96 19.11 -1.81
C THR A 79 -3.42 19.17 -0.36
N HIS A 80 -3.36 18.05 0.35
CA HIS A 80 -3.92 17.94 1.70
C HIS A 80 -3.04 17.07 2.60
N PHE A 81 -3.09 17.31 3.89
CA PHE A 81 -2.55 16.35 4.86
C PHE A 81 -3.33 15.04 4.79
N TYR A 82 -2.59 13.94 4.73
CA TYR A 82 -3.11 12.61 4.45
C TYR A 82 -2.67 11.61 5.54
N PRO A 83 -3.26 11.66 6.74
CA PRO A 83 -2.80 10.91 7.91
C PRO A 83 -3.25 9.44 7.92
N LEU A 84 -3.25 8.78 6.77
CA LEU A 84 -3.74 7.40 6.64
C LEU A 84 -2.76 6.42 7.29
N GLY A 85 -3.10 5.88 8.46
CA GLY A 85 -2.30 4.87 9.13
C GLY A 85 -2.28 3.53 8.40
N SER A 86 -1.25 2.72 8.64
CA SER A 86 -0.94 1.47 7.95
C SER A 86 -0.62 1.64 6.44
N CYS A 87 -0.58 2.88 5.96
CA CYS A 87 -0.26 3.19 4.58
C CYS A 87 0.47 4.53 4.52
N THR A 88 1.80 4.50 4.53
CA THR A 88 2.65 5.69 4.51
C THR A 88 2.38 6.56 3.29
N MET A 89 1.47 7.53 3.45
CA MET A 89 1.08 8.46 2.39
C MET A 89 1.95 9.71 2.43
N LYS A 90 3.24 9.54 2.14
CA LYS A 90 4.21 10.62 2.13
C LYS A 90 4.36 11.29 0.77
N TYR A 91 4.89 12.50 0.76
CA TYR A 91 5.19 13.23 -0.47
C TYR A 91 6.08 12.42 -1.42
N ASN A 92 5.70 12.40 -2.70
CA ASN A 92 6.48 11.79 -3.77
C ASN A 92 7.30 12.89 -4.49
N PRO A 93 8.63 12.94 -4.31
CA PRO A 93 9.45 13.97 -4.95
C PRO A 93 9.32 13.95 -6.48
N LYS A 94 8.91 15.05 -7.09
CA LYS A 94 8.57 15.12 -8.53
C LYS A 94 9.77 14.84 -9.45
N VAL A 95 11.00 15.01 -8.95
CA VAL A 95 12.22 14.64 -9.70
C VAL A 95 12.27 13.14 -9.99
N MET A 96 11.65 12.31 -9.14
CA MET A 96 11.60 10.85 -9.34
C MET A 96 10.83 10.46 -10.61
N ASP A 97 9.86 11.26 -11.05
CA ASP A 97 9.09 11.00 -12.27
C ASP A 97 9.92 11.22 -13.55
N ARG A 98 10.97 12.03 -13.48
CA ARG A 98 11.84 12.30 -14.63
C ARG A 98 12.74 11.11 -14.99
N VAL A 99 13.12 10.28 -14.00
CA VAL A 99 14.03 9.15 -14.21
C VAL A 99 13.43 8.09 -15.14
N PRO A 100 12.25 7.49 -14.86
CA PRO A 100 11.65 6.52 -15.76
C PRO A 100 11.19 7.14 -17.09
N ALA A 101 11.04 8.47 -17.18
CA ALA A 101 10.70 9.18 -18.40
C ALA A 101 11.90 9.46 -19.34
N LEU A 102 13.12 9.14 -18.93
CA LEU A 102 14.26 9.17 -19.83
C LEU A 102 14.07 8.17 -20.98
N SER A 103 14.37 8.58 -22.22
CA SER A 103 14.17 7.73 -23.42
C SER A 103 14.85 6.38 -23.32
N GLY A 104 16.02 6.29 -22.71
CA GLY A 104 16.75 5.05 -22.44
C GLY A 104 16.01 4.05 -21.52
N PHE A 105 14.97 4.49 -20.82
CA PHE A 105 14.09 3.63 -20.03
C PHE A 105 12.68 3.52 -20.60
N GLN A 106 12.08 4.67 -20.99
CA GLN A 106 10.69 4.73 -21.42
C GLN A 106 10.47 4.03 -22.76
N ASP A 107 11.41 4.18 -23.69
CA ASP A 107 11.29 3.68 -25.08
C ASP A 107 11.83 2.25 -25.22
N LEU A 108 12.27 1.64 -24.11
CA LEU A 108 12.83 0.29 -24.08
C LEU A 108 11.76 -0.76 -23.81
N HIS A 109 11.63 -1.73 -24.72
CA HIS A 109 10.76 -2.88 -24.47
C HIS A 109 11.47 -3.90 -23.55
N PRO A 110 10.80 -4.45 -22.51
CA PRO A 110 11.45 -5.36 -21.55
C PRO A 110 11.87 -6.73 -22.13
N LEU A 111 11.54 -7.03 -23.38
CA LEU A 111 12.02 -8.22 -24.12
C LEU A 111 13.02 -7.84 -25.23
N THR A 112 13.60 -6.65 -25.21
CA THR A 112 14.75 -6.29 -26.02
C THR A 112 15.92 -7.21 -25.64
N ASP A 113 16.87 -7.43 -26.56
CA ASP A 113 18.08 -8.22 -26.27
C ASP A 113 18.90 -7.60 -25.12
N GLU A 114 19.69 -8.44 -24.46
CA GLU A 114 20.47 -8.03 -23.30
C GLU A 114 21.50 -6.93 -23.62
N GLU A 115 22.03 -6.90 -24.85
CA GLU A 115 22.98 -5.88 -25.30
C GLU A 115 22.33 -4.50 -25.29
N GLY A 116 21.12 -4.39 -25.83
CA GLY A 116 20.33 -3.17 -25.84
C GLY A 116 19.81 -2.74 -24.46
N MET A 117 19.77 -3.65 -23.48
CA MET A 117 19.20 -3.43 -22.14
C MET A 117 20.23 -3.18 -21.04
N GLN A 118 21.54 -3.09 -21.32
CA GLN A 118 22.58 -3.07 -20.28
C GLN A 118 22.36 -2.00 -19.21
N GLY A 119 22.04 -0.77 -19.58
CA GLY A 119 21.79 0.32 -18.62
C GLY A 119 20.54 0.09 -17.76
N TYR A 120 19.51 -0.52 -18.33
CA TYR A 120 18.30 -0.88 -17.60
C TYR A 120 18.56 -2.03 -16.60
N LEU A 121 19.25 -3.07 -17.03
CA LEU A 121 19.61 -4.19 -16.16
C LEU A 121 20.57 -3.74 -15.05
N GLU A 122 21.52 -2.86 -15.35
CA GLU A 122 22.40 -2.24 -14.34
C GLU A 122 21.61 -1.45 -13.31
N ALA A 123 20.62 -0.68 -13.72
CA ALA A 123 19.77 0.09 -12.80
C ALA A 123 19.01 -0.83 -11.83
N LEU A 124 18.40 -1.90 -12.33
CA LEU A 124 17.70 -2.85 -11.50
C LEU A 124 18.64 -3.67 -10.60
N TRP A 125 19.78 -4.08 -11.12
CA TRP A 125 20.80 -4.75 -10.31
C TRP A 125 21.30 -3.84 -9.18
N THR A 126 21.62 -2.59 -9.50
CA THR A 126 22.04 -1.59 -8.51
C THR A 126 20.98 -1.37 -7.44
N PHE A 127 19.72 -1.32 -7.84
CA PHE A 127 18.62 -1.19 -6.87
C PHE A 127 18.54 -2.41 -5.94
N SER A 128 18.73 -3.63 -6.47
CA SER A 128 18.79 -4.84 -5.66
C SER A 128 19.93 -4.81 -4.65
N GLU A 129 21.14 -4.38 -5.06
CA GLU A 129 22.30 -4.28 -4.17
C GLU A 129 22.07 -3.23 -3.06
N LEU A 130 21.51 -2.07 -3.40
CA LEU A 130 21.15 -1.06 -2.38
C LEU A 130 20.11 -1.60 -1.39
N LEU A 131 19.12 -2.35 -1.86
CA LEU A 131 18.12 -2.96 -0.98
C LEU A 131 18.73 -4.04 -0.08
N LYS A 132 19.73 -4.81 -0.56
CA LYS A 132 20.47 -5.75 0.30
C LYS A 132 21.12 -5.02 1.48
N GLU A 133 21.77 -3.90 1.22
CA GLU A 133 22.38 -3.08 2.28
C GLU A 133 21.35 -2.50 3.24
N VAL A 134 20.24 -1.94 2.72
CA VAL A 134 19.19 -1.33 3.54
C VAL A 134 18.49 -2.35 4.43
N LEU A 135 18.29 -3.58 3.94
CA LEU A 135 17.52 -4.62 4.62
C LEU A 135 18.41 -5.63 5.39
N GLY A 136 19.73 -5.60 5.17
CA GLY A 136 20.64 -6.61 5.74
C GLY A 136 20.42 -8.01 5.17
N MET A 137 19.93 -8.10 3.93
CA MET A 137 19.61 -9.36 3.26
C MET A 137 20.68 -9.77 2.24
N ASP A 138 20.76 -11.08 1.96
CA ASP A 138 21.80 -11.62 1.09
C ASP A 138 21.40 -11.63 -0.39
N ALA A 139 20.09 -11.69 -0.67
CA ALA A 139 19.56 -11.64 -2.04
C ALA A 139 18.19 -10.96 -2.08
N ILE A 140 17.88 -10.31 -3.22
CA ILE A 140 16.63 -9.57 -3.45
C ILE A 140 15.96 -10.05 -4.74
N THR A 141 14.62 -10.13 -4.73
CA THR A 141 13.80 -10.13 -5.94
C THR A 141 13.00 -8.84 -6.05
N LEU A 142 12.94 -8.27 -7.24
CA LEU A 142 12.17 -7.07 -7.58
C LEU A 142 10.83 -7.43 -8.26
N ALA A 143 10.56 -8.72 -8.48
CA ALA A 143 9.43 -9.19 -9.26
C ALA A 143 8.05 -8.88 -8.68
N PRO A 144 7.80 -8.94 -7.34
CA PRO A 144 6.45 -8.76 -6.81
C PRO A 144 5.86 -7.39 -7.11
N ALA A 145 4.55 -7.38 -7.46
CA ALA A 145 3.83 -6.18 -7.91
C ALA A 145 3.37 -5.27 -6.77
N ALA A 146 3.28 -5.79 -5.55
CA ALA A 146 2.79 -5.09 -4.36
C ALA A 146 3.25 -5.82 -3.10
N GLY A 147 2.98 -5.25 -1.91
CA GLY A 147 3.28 -5.89 -0.63
C GLY A 147 2.62 -7.26 -0.47
N ALA A 148 1.32 -7.37 -0.70
CA ALA A 148 0.60 -8.64 -0.63
C ALA A 148 1.16 -9.71 -1.61
N HIS A 149 1.65 -9.30 -2.78
CA HIS A 149 2.36 -10.20 -3.69
C HIS A 149 3.76 -10.56 -3.17
N GLY A 150 4.41 -9.65 -2.43
CA GLY A 150 5.65 -9.93 -1.69
C GLY A 150 5.43 -10.92 -0.56
N GLU A 151 4.32 -10.78 0.19
CA GLU A 151 3.91 -11.75 1.22
C GLU A 151 3.74 -13.14 0.62
N LEU A 152 2.92 -13.29 -0.42
CA LEU A 152 2.72 -14.56 -1.10
C LEU A 152 4.04 -15.13 -1.63
N THR A 153 4.90 -14.29 -2.20
CA THR A 153 6.22 -14.71 -2.67
C THR A 153 7.05 -15.31 -1.54
N GLY A 154 7.13 -14.64 -0.40
CA GLY A 154 7.87 -15.14 0.77
C GLY A 154 7.33 -16.45 1.31
N ILE A 155 6.01 -16.63 1.28
CA ILE A 155 5.35 -17.88 1.68
C ILE A 155 5.68 -19.02 0.70
N LEU A 156 5.65 -18.75 -0.61
CA LEU A 156 6.05 -19.72 -1.63
C LEU A 156 7.53 -20.13 -1.52
N LEU A 157 8.41 -19.16 -1.17
CA LEU A 157 9.82 -19.44 -0.89
C LEU A 157 9.98 -20.35 0.32
N ALA A 158 9.27 -20.10 1.42
CA ALA A 158 9.29 -20.95 2.61
C ALA A 158 8.79 -22.38 2.28
N ARG A 159 7.69 -22.48 1.53
CA ARG A 159 7.17 -23.77 1.07
C ARG A 159 8.21 -24.54 0.26
N LYS A 160 8.80 -23.90 -0.76
CA LYS A 160 9.81 -24.52 -1.62
C LYS A 160 11.05 -24.97 -0.85
N TYR A 161 11.49 -24.17 0.11
CA TYR A 161 12.61 -24.47 0.99
C TYR A 161 12.37 -25.76 1.79
N PHE A 162 11.21 -25.88 2.44
CA PHE A 162 10.88 -27.07 3.24
C PHE A 162 10.60 -28.30 2.36
N GLU A 163 9.99 -28.14 1.18
CA GLU A 163 9.87 -29.21 0.19
C GLU A 163 11.25 -29.76 -0.21
N LYS A 164 12.22 -28.88 -0.50
CA LYS A 164 13.58 -29.27 -0.87
C LYS A 164 14.34 -29.98 0.26
N LYS A 165 14.03 -29.63 1.52
CA LYS A 165 14.57 -30.31 2.72
C LYS A 165 13.87 -31.62 3.05
N GLY A 166 12.76 -31.95 2.39
CA GLY A 166 11.92 -33.10 2.75
C GLY A 166 11.07 -32.90 4.01
N GLU A 167 10.97 -31.67 4.53
CA GLU A 167 10.20 -31.31 5.72
C GLU A 167 8.76 -30.90 5.36
N THR A 168 8.06 -31.68 4.54
CA THR A 168 6.69 -31.37 4.05
C THR A 168 5.62 -31.40 5.16
N PHE A 169 5.96 -31.90 6.34
CA PHE A 169 5.11 -31.86 7.53
C PHE A 169 4.96 -30.46 8.13
N ARG A 170 5.79 -29.48 7.72
CA ARG A 170 5.67 -28.10 8.14
C ARG A 170 4.55 -27.41 7.35
N THR A 171 3.36 -27.43 7.92
CA THR A 171 2.11 -27.00 7.26
C THR A 171 1.43 -25.80 7.92
N GLU A 172 2.06 -25.23 8.94
CA GLU A 172 1.48 -24.14 9.74
C GLU A 172 2.27 -22.85 9.59
N ILE A 173 1.56 -21.73 9.49
CA ILE A 173 2.12 -20.37 9.58
C ILE A 173 1.48 -19.67 10.77
N LEU A 174 2.33 -19.07 11.62
CA LEU A 174 1.89 -18.33 12.79
C LEU A 174 1.84 -16.84 12.47
N VAL A 175 0.76 -16.16 12.86
CA VAL A 175 0.53 -14.74 12.59
C VAL A 175 -0.05 -14.08 13.85
N PRO A 176 0.48 -12.94 14.34
CA PRO A 176 -0.13 -12.18 15.43
C PRO A 176 -1.55 -11.71 15.09
N ASP A 177 -2.43 -11.61 16.07
CA ASP A 177 -3.81 -11.12 15.93
C ASP A 177 -3.88 -9.62 15.56
N SER A 178 -2.79 -8.89 15.79
CA SER A 178 -2.61 -7.50 15.36
C SER A 178 -2.16 -7.35 13.91
N ALA A 179 -1.81 -8.45 13.20
CA ALA A 179 -1.29 -8.39 11.84
C ALA A 179 -2.34 -7.90 10.84
N HIS A 180 -1.86 -7.39 9.68
CA HIS A 180 -2.73 -7.03 8.58
C HIS A 180 -3.45 -8.27 8.01
N GLY A 181 -4.72 -8.12 7.62
CA GLY A 181 -5.54 -9.23 7.12
C GLY A 181 -4.99 -9.93 5.86
N THR A 182 -4.07 -9.30 5.13
CA THR A 182 -3.39 -9.92 3.98
C THR A 182 -2.40 -11.01 4.38
N ASN A 183 -1.82 -10.95 5.58
CA ASN A 183 -0.86 -11.98 6.04
C ASN A 183 -1.53 -13.36 6.16
N PRO A 184 -2.64 -13.54 6.91
CA PRO A 184 -3.34 -14.83 6.95
C PRO A 184 -3.93 -15.23 5.59
N ALA A 185 -4.39 -14.27 4.76
CA ALA A 185 -4.90 -14.56 3.44
C ALA A 185 -3.81 -15.12 2.51
N SER A 186 -2.62 -14.49 2.50
CA SER A 186 -1.47 -14.95 1.72
C SER A 186 -0.98 -16.33 2.19
N ALA A 187 -0.98 -16.59 3.52
CA ALA A 187 -0.62 -17.90 4.08
C ALA A 187 -1.58 -18.99 3.59
N SER A 188 -2.89 -18.72 3.62
CA SER A 188 -3.92 -19.65 3.12
C SER A 188 -3.79 -19.89 1.62
N MET A 189 -3.53 -18.85 0.81
CA MET A 189 -3.25 -18.99 -0.64
C MET A 189 -2.01 -19.84 -0.91
N GLY A 190 -0.99 -19.75 -0.06
CA GLY A 190 0.21 -20.60 -0.13
C GLY A 190 -0.02 -22.04 0.31
N GLY A 191 -1.23 -22.41 0.73
CA GLY A 191 -1.60 -23.77 1.13
C GLY A 191 -1.23 -24.12 2.57
N PHE A 192 -1.00 -23.14 3.43
CA PHE A 192 -0.70 -23.34 4.86
C PHE A 192 -1.94 -23.14 5.74
N THR A 193 -1.95 -23.81 6.87
CA THR A 193 -2.90 -23.57 7.95
C THR A 193 -2.40 -22.38 8.77
N VAL A 194 -3.26 -21.38 9.00
CA VAL A 194 -2.92 -20.22 9.82
C VAL A 194 -3.24 -20.50 11.28
N ARG A 195 -2.28 -20.21 12.15
CA ARG A 195 -2.48 -20.20 13.62
C ARG A 195 -2.21 -18.78 14.14
N THR A 196 -3.10 -18.30 14.98
CA THR A 196 -3.00 -16.94 15.55
C THR A 196 -2.17 -16.95 16.82
N ILE A 197 -1.25 -15.99 16.95
CA ILE A 197 -0.56 -15.65 18.19
C ILE A 197 -1.35 -14.52 18.85
N VAL A 198 -1.87 -14.74 20.04
CA VAL A 198 -2.60 -13.72 20.80
C VAL A 198 -1.62 -12.67 21.32
N SER A 199 -1.99 -11.40 21.24
CA SER A 199 -1.19 -10.30 21.79
C SER A 199 -1.49 -10.07 23.27
N LYS A 200 -0.51 -9.54 24.00
CA LYS A 200 -0.70 -9.01 25.35
C LYS A 200 -1.65 -7.79 25.31
N PRO A 201 -2.28 -7.42 26.45
CA PRO A 201 -3.06 -6.17 26.53
C PRO A 201 -2.26 -4.92 26.16
N SER A 202 -0.95 -4.94 26.27
CA SER A 202 -0.04 -3.87 25.81
C SER A 202 0.07 -3.76 24.29
N GLY A 203 -0.39 -4.78 23.54
CA GLY A 203 -0.29 -4.87 22.08
C GLY A 203 0.97 -5.58 21.57
N HIS A 204 1.88 -5.99 22.45
CA HIS A 204 3.06 -6.78 22.09
C HIS A 204 2.73 -8.27 21.94
N ILE A 205 3.60 -9.02 21.27
CA ILE A 205 3.48 -10.48 21.15
C ILE A 205 3.53 -11.11 22.55
N ASP A 206 2.58 -12.00 22.85
CA ASP A 206 2.64 -12.82 24.04
C ASP A 206 3.57 -14.01 23.78
N LEU A 207 4.70 -14.05 24.49
CA LEU A 207 5.70 -15.10 24.35
C LEU A 207 5.19 -16.47 24.82
N ASP A 208 4.29 -16.52 25.79
CA ASP A 208 3.70 -17.77 26.25
C ASP A 208 2.71 -18.29 25.22
N ALA A 209 1.85 -17.41 24.67
CA ALA A 209 0.96 -17.75 23.55
C ALA A 209 1.76 -18.19 22.31
N LEU A 210 2.88 -17.54 21.99
CA LEU A 210 3.77 -17.98 20.91
C LEU A 210 4.27 -19.41 21.18
N THR A 211 4.73 -19.68 22.38
CA THR A 211 5.29 -21.01 22.74
C THR A 211 4.23 -22.11 22.68
N GLU A 212 3.00 -21.80 23.07
CA GLU A 212 1.87 -22.74 23.03
C GLU A 212 1.54 -23.19 21.60
N VAL A 213 1.60 -22.28 20.62
CA VAL A 213 1.26 -22.57 19.22
C VAL A 213 2.45 -22.99 18.35
N LEU A 214 3.70 -22.73 18.81
CA LEU A 214 4.93 -23.07 18.10
C LEU A 214 5.22 -24.56 18.19
N SER A 215 5.39 -25.21 17.05
CA SER A 215 5.60 -26.66 16.95
C SER A 215 6.54 -27.03 15.82
N GLU A 216 6.91 -28.31 15.70
CA GLU A 216 7.65 -28.84 14.55
C GLU A 216 6.88 -28.68 13.22
N ARG A 217 5.56 -28.55 13.26
CA ARG A 217 4.72 -28.28 12.08
C ARG A 217 4.79 -26.83 11.61
N THR A 218 5.37 -25.93 12.42
CA THR A 218 5.50 -24.52 12.05
C THR A 218 6.56 -24.36 10.96
N ALA A 219 6.13 -23.85 9.79
CA ALA A 219 7.02 -23.50 8.70
C ALA A 219 7.55 -22.07 8.87
N LEU A 220 6.66 -21.12 9.22
CA LEU A 220 6.97 -19.69 9.18
C LEU A 220 6.23 -18.97 10.31
N VAL A 221 6.89 -17.99 10.90
CA VAL A 221 6.26 -16.99 11.78
C VAL A 221 6.32 -15.65 11.04
N MET A 222 5.17 -15.03 10.78
CA MET A 222 5.07 -13.73 10.10
C MET A 222 4.83 -12.63 11.13
N ILE A 223 5.67 -11.62 11.14
CA ILE A 223 5.60 -10.49 12.08
C ILE A 223 5.63 -9.19 11.30
N THR A 224 4.67 -8.31 11.55
CA THR A 224 4.73 -6.91 11.08
C THR A 224 5.59 -6.11 12.05
N ALA A 225 6.67 -5.51 11.56
CA ALA A 225 7.57 -4.72 12.41
C ALA A 225 7.91 -3.36 11.76
N PRO A 226 7.60 -2.23 12.46
CA PRO A 226 6.80 -2.13 13.70
C PRO A 226 5.39 -2.70 13.54
N SER A 227 4.74 -3.02 14.66
CA SER A 227 3.37 -3.53 14.62
C SER A 227 2.39 -2.48 14.09
N THR A 228 1.19 -2.93 13.70
CA THR A 228 0.09 -2.04 13.28
C THR A 228 -0.45 -1.13 14.38
N LEU A 229 0.01 -1.31 15.62
CA LEU A 229 -0.24 -0.39 16.74
C LEU A 229 0.78 0.74 16.82
N GLY A 230 1.77 0.76 15.93
CA GLY A 230 2.89 1.68 15.97
C GLY A 230 3.90 1.36 17.09
N LEU A 231 3.99 0.09 17.49
CA LEU A 231 4.89 -0.34 18.56
C LEU A 231 6.09 -1.14 18.02
N PHE A 232 7.25 -0.89 18.60
CA PHE A 232 8.40 -1.74 18.37
C PHE A 232 8.33 -2.97 19.30
N GLU A 233 8.56 -4.16 18.77
CA GLU A 233 8.53 -5.40 19.56
C GLU A 233 9.83 -5.57 20.34
N GLU A 234 9.83 -5.20 21.62
CA GLU A 234 11.00 -5.23 22.47
C GLU A 234 11.48 -6.66 22.76
N GLU A 235 10.56 -7.63 22.75
CA GLU A 235 10.87 -9.05 22.96
C GLU A 235 11.29 -9.78 21.67
N LEU A 236 11.48 -9.06 20.56
CA LEU A 236 11.87 -9.62 19.27
C LEU A 236 13.09 -10.56 19.35
N PRO A 237 14.16 -10.28 20.11
CA PRO A 237 15.28 -11.21 20.25
C PRO A 237 14.87 -12.58 20.81
N GLU A 238 13.94 -12.62 21.75
CA GLU A 238 13.43 -13.86 22.33
C GLU A 238 12.49 -14.59 21.37
N VAL A 239 11.65 -13.85 20.61
CA VAL A 239 10.83 -14.41 19.53
C VAL A 239 11.74 -15.09 18.51
N VAL A 240 12.78 -14.41 18.02
CA VAL A 240 13.77 -14.96 17.08
C VAL A 240 14.39 -16.25 17.63
N ARG A 241 14.82 -16.23 18.87
CA ARG A 241 15.44 -17.41 19.52
C ARG A 241 14.50 -18.62 19.54
N ARG A 242 13.22 -18.42 19.94
CA ARG A 242 12.22 -19.51 20.00
C ARG A 242 11.89 -20.05 18.62
N VAL A 243 11.64 -19.16 17.66
CA VAL A 243 11.31 -19.55 16.27
C VAL A 243 12.46 -20.35 15.64
N LYS A 244 13.69 -19.89 15.79
CA LYS A 244 14.88 -20.60 15.28
C LYS A 244 15.09 -21.95 15.96
N ALA A 245 14.86 -22.04 17.26
CA ALA A 245 14.96 -23.29 18.01
C ALA A 245 13.94 -24.35 17.53
N ALA A 246 12.76 -23.92 17.08
CA ALA A 246 11.75 -24.79 16.47
C ALA A 246 12.06 -25.15 15.00
N GLY A 247 13.15 -24.64 14.42
CA GLY A 247 13.53 -24.84 13.03
C GLY A 247 12.61 -24.14 12.01
N ALA A 248 11.76 -23.23 12.45
CA ALA A 248 10.89 -22.45 11.60
C ALA A 248 11.62 -21.23 11.03
N LEU A 249 11.13 -20.70 9.91
CA LEU A 249 11.59 -19.45 9.32
C LEU A 249 10.91 -18.26 9.98
N LEU A 250 11.57 -17.10 9.92
CA LEU A 250 11.04 -15.84 10.41
C LEU A 250 10.87 -14.85 9.24
N TYR A 251 9.64 -14.36 9.08
CA TYR A 251 9.26 -13.42 8.03
C TYR A 251 8.90 -12.07 8.64
N MET A 252 9.45 -10.99 8.09
CA MET A 252 9.04 -9.64 8.41
C MET A 252 8.12 -9.07 7.33
N ASP A 253 6.91 -8.72 7.73
CA ASP A 253 6.11 -7.78 6.96
C ASP A 253 6.70 -6.38 7.15
N GLY A 254 7.39 -5.91 6.12
CA GLY A 254 8.07 -4.62 6.08
C GLY A 254 7.21 -3.48 5.54
N ALA A 255 5.88 -3.61 5.55
CA ALA A 255 4.97 -2.53 5.15
C ALA A 255 5.26 -1.23 5.93
N ASN A 256 5.67 -1.36 7.19
CA ASN A 256 5.99 -0.27 8.11
C ASN A 256 7.50 0.08 8.16
N MET A 257 8.29 -0.38 7.18
CA MET A 257 9.75 -0.17 7.14
C MET A 257 10.17 1.31 7.16
N ASN A 258 9.25 2.24 6.88
CA ASN A 258 9.49 3.68 6.98
C ASN A 258 9.99 4.13 8.37
N ALA A 259 9.61 3.41 9.42
CA ALA A 259 10.08 3.65 10.78
C ALA A 259 11.55 3.27 11.02
N PHE A 260 12.13 2.41 10.17
CA PHE A 260 13.45 1.80 10.39
C PHE A 260 14.48 2.12 9.31
N LEU A 261 14.08 2.81 8.25
CA LEU A 261 14.93 3.08 7.10
C LEU A 261 16.23 3.78 7.50
N GLY A 262 17.37 3.15 7.23
CA GLY A 262 18.69 3.68 7.61
C GLY A 262 19.01 3.67 9.11
N VAL A 263 18.13 3.08 9.95
CA VAL A 263 18.33 2.97 11.41
C VAL A 263 18.58 1.52 11.80
N LEU A 264 17.83 0.58 11.20
CA LEU A 264 17.84 -0.81 11.61
C LEU A 264 17.65 -1.69 10.35
N ARG A 265 18.34 -2.83 10.31
CA ARG A 265 18.27 -3.76 9.18
C ARG A 265 17.63 -5.07 9.62
N PRO A 266 16.49 -5.48 9.01
CA PRO A 266 15.78 -6.71 9.39
C PRO A 266 16.64 -7.97 9.41
N GLY A 267 17.56 -8.13 8.44
CA GLY A 267 18.45 -9.28 8.39
C GLY A 267 19.34 -9.41 9.62
N ASP A 268 19.79 -8.29 10.20
CA ASP A 268 20.62 -8.27 11.41
C ASP A 268 19.81 -8.64 12.66
N LEU A 269 18.49 -8.47 12.62
CA LEU A 269 17.57 -8.90 13.69
C LEU A 269 17.22 -10.38 13.62
N GLY A 270 17.67 -11.11 12.58
CA GLY A 270 17.46 -12.55 12.45
C GLY A 270 16.29 -12.96 11.56
N PHE A 271 15.67 -12.04 10.85
CA PHE A 271 14.65 -12.38 9.82
C PHE A 271 15.28 -13.12 8.65
N ASP A 272 14.58 -14.13 8.15
CA ASP A 272 14.99 -14.93 6.98
C ASP A 272 14.44 -14.35 5.68
N ILE A 273 13.27 -13.75 5.76
CA ILE A 273 12.55 -13.14 4.64
C ILE A 273 12.01 -11.78 5.08
N VAL A 274 12.08 -10.78 4.21
CA VAL A 274 11.42 -9.48 4.41
C VAL A 274 10.85 -8.98 3.08
N HIS A 275 9.64 -8.46 3.08
CA HIS A 275 9.19 -7.65 1.96
C HIS A 275 9.12 -6.17 2.35
N ILE A 276 9.18 -5.29 1.38
CA ILE A 276 8.90 -3.86 1.56
C ILE A 276 7.94 -3.37 0.49
N ASN A 277 7.22 -2.29 0.80
CA ASN A 277 6.35 -1.61 -0.15
C ASN A 277 7.04 -0.35 -0.66
N THR A 278 7.42 -0.30 -1.94
CA THR A 278 8.07 0.88 -2.51
C THR A 278 7.17 2.11 -2.44
N HIS A 279 5.86 1.92 -2.60
CA HIS A 279 4.84 2.97 -2.52
C HIS A 279 4.50 3.44 -1.09
N LYS A 280 5.16 2.89 -0.08
CA LYS A 280 5.15 3.37 1.31
C LYS A 280 6.53 3.92 1.67
N THR A 281 7.48 3.04 1.92
CA THR A 281 8.82 3.35 2.40
C THR A 281 9.66 4.19 1.43
N LEU A 282 9.56 3.94 0.12
CA LEU A 282 10.42 4.57 -0.89
C LEU A 282 9.71 5.65 -1.72
N ALA A 283 8.62 6.20 -1.19
CA ALA A 283 7.92 7.38 -1.73
C ALA A 283 7.51 7.25 -3.21
N THR A 284 7.28 6.05 -3.73
CA THR A 284 6.71 5.91 -5.07
C THR A 284 5.20 6.14 -5.04
N PRO A 285 4.55 6.56 -6.15
CA PRO A 285 3.13 6.84 -6.15
C PRO A 285 2.28 5.67 -5.67
N HIS A 286 1.31 5.95 -4.79
CA HIS A 286 0.35 4.94 -4.32
C HIS A 286 -0.76 4.69 -5.36
N GLY A 287 -1.14 5.73 -6.09
CA GLY A 287 -2.03 5.67 -7.25
C GLY A 287 -3.45 5.16 -6.96
N GLY A 288 -3.95 5.34 -5.74
CA GLY A 288 -5.28 4.85 -5.37
C GLY A 288 -5.44 3.33 -5.43
N GLY A 289 -4.35 2.58 -5.22
CA GLY A 289 -4.31 1.12 -5.33
C GLY A 289 -3.75 0.61 -6.66
N GLY A 290 -3.01 1.45 -7.37
CA GLY A 290 -2.42 1.20 -8.69
C GLY A 290 -0.95 0.81 -8.66
N PRO A 291 -0.05 1.70 -9.16
CA PRO A 291 1.35 1.35 -9.44
C PRO A 291 2.11 1.05 -8.16
N GLY A 292 2.36 -0.21 -7.89
CA GLY A 292 3.10 -0.66 -6.72
C GLY A 292 4.29 -1.54 -7.07
N SER A 293 5.08 -1.88 -6.05
CA SER A 293 6.06 -2.95 -6.07
C SER A 293 6.32 -3.42 -4.64
N GLY A 294 6.63 -4.70 -4.50
CA GLY A 294 6.88 -5.35 -3.21
C GLY A 294 8.17 -6.16 -3.23
N PRO A 295 9.36 -5.55 -3.36
CA PRO A 295 10.63 -6.27 -3.30
C PRO A 295 10.71 -7.19 -2.08
N VAL A 296 11.27 -8.39 -2.29
CA VAL A 296 11.48 -9.37 -1.23
C VAL A 296 12.96 -9.65 -1.09
N GLY A 297 13.47 -9.46 0.14
CA GLY A 297 14.81 -9.82 0.54
C GLY A 297 14.83 -11.14 1.30
N VAL A 298 15.88 -11.93 1.10
CA VAL A 298 16.05 -13.23 1.75
C VAL A 298 17.47 -13.46 2.21
N ARG A 299 17.64 -14.35 3.21
CA ARG A 299 18.94 -14.86 3.63
C ARG A 299 19.45 -15.88 2.59
N SER A 300 20.77 -16.12 2.62
CA SER A 300 21.50 -16.92 1.59
C SER A 300 20.91 -18.30 1.34
N HIS A 301 20.42 -18.99 2.38
CA HIS A 301 19.84 -20.34 2.26
C HIS A 301 18.51 -20.35 1.47
N LEU A 302 17.86 -19.22 1.30
CA LEU A 302 16.62 -19.05 0.50
C LEU A 302 16.90 -18.48 -0.89
N ALA A 303 18.09 -17.93 -1.13
CA ALA A 303 18.44 -17.29 -2.40
C ALA A 303 18.24 -18.18 -3.66
N PRO A 304 18.52 -19.51 -3.63
CA PRO A 304 18.29 -20.37 -4.78
C PRO A 304 16.84 -20.46 -5.24
N PHE A 305 15.89 -20.22 -4.35
CA PHE A 305 14.45 -20.35 -4.60
C PHE A 305 13.79 -19.07 -5.12
N LEU A 306 14.51 -17.93 -5.15
CA LEU A 306 13.96 -16.67 -5.61
C LEU A 306 13.33 -16.77 -7.01
N PRO A 307 12.28 -15.99 -7.30
CA PRO A 307 11.60 -16.00 -8.60
C PRO A 307 12.54 -15.77 -9.78
N ASN A 308 12.24 -16.43 -10.87
CA ASN A 308 12.86 -16.22 -12.19
C ASN A 308 12.14 -15.07 -12.95
N PRO A 309 12.85 -14.36 -13.88
CA PRO A 309 14.29 -14.41 -14.08
C PRO A 309 15.05 -13.57 -13.06
N ARG A 310 16.34 -13.83 -12.90
CA ARG A 310 17.25 -13.03 -12.07
C ARG A 310 18.23 -12.24 -12.93
N ILE A 311 18.53 -11.02 -12.51
CA ILE A 311 19.59 -10.21 -13.14
C ILE A 311 20.91 -10.60 -12.48
N VAL A 312 21.88 -10.99 -13.30
CA VAL A 312 23.20 -11.45 -12.87
C VAL A 312 24.25 -10.53 -13.47
N ARG A 313 25.23 -10.12 -12.67
CA ARG A 313 26.39 -9.34 -13.13
C ARG A 313 27.54 -10.29 -13.44
N SER A 314 28.13 -10.15 -14.63
CA SER A 314 29.36 -10.81 -15.05
C SER A 314 30.40 -9.78 -15.52
N GLY A 315 31.33 -9.46 -14.63
CA GLY A 315 32.28 -8.36 -14.88
C GLY A 315 31.59 -7.01 -15.04
N LYS A 316 31.58 -6.47 -16.27
CA LYS A 316 30.92 -5.20 -16.61
C LYS A 316 29.56 -5.36 -17.29
N THR A 317 29.14 -6.59 -17.56
CA THR A 317 27.88 -6.90 -18.25
C THR A 317 26.84 -7.44 -17.30
N PHE A 318 25.58 -7.26 -17.68
CA PHE A 318 24.41 -7.75 -16.94
C PHE A 318 23.62 -8.68 -17.84
N THR A 319 23.25 -9.84 -17.32
CA THR A 319 22.51 -10.88 -18.03
C THR A 319 21.27 -11.30 -17.25
N VAL A 320 20.35 -11.92 -17.92
CA VAL A 320 19.11 -12.45 -17.33
C VAL A 320 19.23 -13.97 -17.29
N ALA A 321 19.12 -14.57 -16.10
CA ALA A 321 19.29 -16.00 -15.91
C ALA A 321 18.16 -16.62 -15.10
N ASP A 322 17.74 -17.82 -15.48
CA ASP A 322 16.82 -18.66 -14.73
C ASP A 322 17.60 -19.58 -13.79
N GLN A 323 17.10 -19.75 -12.56
CA GLN A 323 17.67 -20.66 -11.57
C GLN A 323 16.82 -21.95 -11.50
N PRO A 324 17.45 -23.14 -11.43
CA PRO A 324 16.73 -24.42 -11.52
C PRO A 324 15.84 -24.69 -10.29
N ASP A 325 16.24 -24.25 -9.10
CA ASP A 325 15.49 -24.45 -7.85
C ASP A 325 14.44 -23.33 -7.58
N SER A 326 14.33 -22.34 -8.45
CA SER A 326 13.39 -21.22 -8.32
C SER A 326 11.95 -21.68 -8.14
N ILE A 327 11.14 -20.87 -7.43
CA ILE A 327 9.67 -21.01 -7.41
C ILE A 327 9.01 -20.70 -8.77
N GLY A 328 9.80 -20.35 -9.78
CA GLY A 328 9.33 -19.99 -11.11
C GLY A 328 9.02 -18.51 -11.28
N ARG A 329 8.32 -18.18 -12.35
CA ARG A 329 7.91 -16.80 -12.65
C ARG A 329 6.63 -16.45 -11.90
N ILE A 330 6.67 -15.41 -11.08
CA ILE A 330 5.52 -14.91 -10.35
C ILE A 330 4.86 -13.71 -11.04
N ARG A 331 5.53 -13.13 -12.04
CA ARG A 331 5.07 -11.98 -12.82
C ARG A 331 5.77 -11.92 -14.17
N SER A 332 5.15 -11.20 -15.13
CA SER A 332 5.76 -10.87 -16.42
C SER A 332 6.94 -9.92 -16.25
N PHE A 333 7.93 -10.03 -17.12
CA PHE A 333 9.11 -9.19 -17.22
C PHE A 333 9.97 -9.14 -15.94
N HIS A 334 10.48 -7.95 -15.59
CA HIS A 334 11.42 -7.73 -14.47
C HIS A 334 10.78 -6.96 -13.30
N GLY A 335 9.47 -7.01 -13.15
CA GLY A 335 8.72 -6.26 -12.15
C GLY A 335 8.15 -4.94 -12.69
N SER A 336 7.76 -4.02 -11.80
CA SER A 336 7.18 -2.71 -12.15
C SER A 336 8.28 -1.70 -12.45
N SER A 337 8.89 -1.75 -13.64
CA SER A 337 10.10 -0.98 -14.01
C SER A 337 10.04 0.50 -13.64
N GLY A 338 9.00 1.19 -14.05
CA GLY A 338 8.87 2.63 -13.75
C GLY A 338 8.78 2.94 -12.26
N VAL A 339 8.20 2.04 -11.46
CA VAL A 339 8.13 2.17 -9.99
C VAL A 339 9.50 1.90 -9.37
N LEU A 340 10.19 0.83 -9.83
CA LEU A 340 11.51 0.47 -9.34
C LEU A 340 12.56 1.54 -9.62
N LEU A 341 12.50 2.16 -10.80
CA LEU A 341 13.39 3.28 -11.16
C LEU A 341 13.13 4.54 -10.30
N ARG A 342 11.87 4.83 -9.97
CA ARG A 342 11.54 5.89 -9.01
C ARG A 342 12.12 5.59 -7.62
N ALA A 343 11.95 4.36 -7.15
CA ALA A 343 12.47 3.92 -5.85
C ALA A 343 14.01 3.99 -5.81
N LEU A 344 14.70 3.58 -6.88
CA LEU A 344 16.15 3.74 -7.02
C LEU A 344 16.57 5.22 -6.94
N ALA A 345 15.85 6.09 -7.66
CA ALA A 345 16.11 7.54 -7.62
C ALA A 345 15.94 8.09 -6.20
N TYR A 346 14.91 7.65 -5.46
CA TYR A 346 14.71 8.04 -4.06
C TYR A 346 15.89 7.65 -3.16
N LEU A 347 16.34 6.39 -3.23
CA LEU A 347 17.50 5.94 -2.45
C LEU A 347 18.78 6.72 -2.80
N ARG A 348 19.01 6.96 -4.08
CA ARG A 348 20.18 7.73 -4.57
C ARG A 348 20.13 9.19 -4.14
N MET A 349 18.94 9.80 -4.16
CA MET A 349 18.76 11.21 -3.79
C MET A 349 19.01 11.44 -2.29
N LEU A 350 18.55 10.53 -1.46
CA LEU A 350 18.65 10.66 0.00
C LEU A 350 20.02 10.24 0.55
N GLY A 351 20.61 9.20 -0.02
CA GLY A 351 21.82 8.59 0.55
C GLY A 351 21.59 8.06 1.97
N GLN A 352 22.65 7.60 2.61
CA GLN A 352 22.56 6.99 3.95
C GLN A 352 21.99 7.94 5.00
N ASP A 353 22.48 9.17 5.06
CA ASP A 353 22.07 10.18 6.05
C ASP A 353 20.62 10.61 5.84
N GLY A 354 20.21 10.79 4.59
CA GLY A 354 18.82 11.13 4.26
C GLY A 354 17.85 10.02 4.66
N LEU A 355 18.17 8.77 4.38
CA LEU A 355 17.35 7.62 4.77
C LEU A 355 17.15 7.54 6.28
N ARG A 356 18.23 7.73 7.06
CA ARG A 356 18.14 7.78 8.52
C ARG A 356 17.25 8.92 9.01
N ARG A 357 17.36 10.11 8.40
CA ARG A 357 16.53 11.27 8.75
C ARG A 357 15.05 11.01 8.48
N VAL A 358 14.70 10.31 7.39
CA VAL A 358 13.31 9.93 7.09
C VAL A 358 12.69 9.22 8.31
N SER A 359 13.30 8.16 8.80
CA SER A 359 12.77 7.43 9.97
C SER A 359 12.73 8.30 11.23
N LEU A 360 13.79 9.04 11.53
CA LEU A 360 13.83 9.88 12.72
C LEU A 360 12.74 10.96 12.72
N TYR A 361 12.49 11.60 11.56
CA TYR A 361 11.42 12.59 11.45
C TYR A 361 10.03 11.94 11.47
N ALA A 362 9.86 10.75 10.89
CA ALA A 362 8.60 10.02 10.99
C ALA A 362 8.25 9.69 12.45
N LEU A 363 9.23 9.21 13.22
CA LEU A 363 9.06 8.95 14.65
C LEU A 363 8.79 10.24 15.44
N LEU A 364 9.54 11.31 15.14
CA LEU A 364 9.38 12.61 15.80
C LEU A 364 7.97 13.16 15.58
N ASN A 365 7.50 13.18 14.33
CA ASN A 365 6.19 13.73 13.98
C ASN A 365 5.05 12.90 14.61
N ALA A 366 5.15 11.58 14.61
CA ALA A 366 4.15 10.71 15.22
C ALA A 366 4.06 10.93 16.74
N ASN A 367 5.19 10.96 17.43
CA ASN A 367 5.22 11.19 18.88
C ASN A 367 4.81 12.62 19.23
N TYR A 368 5.19 13.62 18.45
CA TYR A 368 4.76 15.00 18.63
C TYR A 368 3.23 15.10 18.54
N LEU A 369 2.64 14.58 17.47
CA LEU A 369 1.18 14.64 17.27
C LEU A 369 0.44 13.83 18.35
N ARG A 370 0.93 12.61 18.68
CA ARG A 370 0.37 11.79 19.76
C ARG A 370 0.37 12.54 21.09
N LYS A 371 1.47 13.23 21.42
CA LYS A 371 1.57 14.04 22.67
C LYS A 371 0.60 15.23 22.66
N LYS A 372 0.39 15.88 21.52
CA LYS A 372 -0.59 16.96 21.37
C LYS A 372 -2.04 16.49 21.57
N LEU A 373 -2.32 15.23 21.24
CA LEU A 373 -3.65 14.61 21.36
C LEU A 373 -3.81 13.82 22.67
N GLU A 374 -2.83 13.87 23.57
CA GLU A 374 -2.88 13.18 24.85
C GLU A 374 -4.08 13.62 25.69
N GLY A 375 -4.84 12.67 26.23
CA GLY A 375 -6.04 12.94 27.01
C GLY A 375 -7.29 13.27 26.20
N LEU A 376 -7.18 13.43 24.86
CA LEU A 376 -8.34 13.69 24.01
C LEU A 376 -9.17 12.40 23.78
N LEU A 377 -8.51 11.33 23.38
CA LEU A 377 -9.07 9.99 23.19
C LEU A 377 -8.07 8.97 23.75
N PRO A 378 -8.54 7.82 24.28
CA PRO A 378 -7.63 6.77 24.69
C PRO A 378 -6.71 6.32 23.56
N GLY A 379 -5.41 6.29 23.80
CA GLY A 379 -4.39 5.74 22.90
C GLY A 379 -4.07 4.29 23.23
N THR A 380 -3.46 3.58 22.28
CA THR A 380 -2.92 2.22 22.49
C THR A 380 -1.42 2.27 22.78
N GLY A 381 -0.96 1.31 23.58
CA GLY A 381 0.45 1.19 23.98
C GLY A 381 0.92 2.25 24.98
N GLU A 382 1.89 1.87 25.78
CA GLU A 382 2.58 2.76 26.72
C GLU A 382 3.87 3.32 26.07
N GLY A 383 4.35 4.48 26.55
CA GLY A 383 5.61 5.07 26.11
C GLY A 383 5.55 5.70 24.70
N LEU A 384 6.65 5.61 23.95
CA LEU A 384 6.77 6.18 22.61
C LEU A 384 6.16 5.26 21.55
N CYS A 385 5.55 5.85 20.54
CA CYS A 385 5.20 5.13 19.32
C CYS A 385 6.33 5.22 18.29
N THR A 386 6.26 4.38 17.26
CA THR A 386 7.13 4.49 16.10
C THR A 386 6.60 5.57 15.13
N HIS A 387 6.31 5.24 13.89
CA HIS A 387 5.89 6.19 12.84
C HIS A 387 4.38 6.50 12.82
N GLU A 388 3.59 5.72 13.52
CA GLU A 388 2.14 5.84 13.62
C GLU A 388 1.64 5.51 15.03
N PHE A 389 0.39 5.84 15.31
CA PHE A 389 -0.28 5.51 16.57
C PHE A 389 -1.78 5.33 16.38
N VAL A 390 -2.42 4.66 17.33
CA VAL A 390 -3.86 4.38 17.29
C VAL A 390 -4.56 5.04 18.48
N LEU A 391 -5.66 5.74 18.19
CA LEU A 391 -6.60 6.26 19.17
C LEU A 391 -7.91 5.48 19.09
N SER A 392 -8.68 5.43 20.18
CA SER A 392 -10.00 4.78 20.20
C SER A 392 -11.11 5.80 20.44
N ALA A 393 -12.06 5.87 19.50
CA ALA A 393 -13.26 6.70 19.64
C ALA A 393 -14.38 6.02 20.47
N ARG A 394 -14.14 4.84 21.06
CA ARG A 394 -15.15 4.07 21.82
C ARG A 394 -15.88 4.87 22.90
N SER A 395 -15.19 5.83 23.53
CA SER A 395 -15.81 6.69 24.55
C SER A 395 -16.97 7.54 24.02
N LEU A 396 -16.97 7.85 22.71
CA LEU A 396 -17.97 8.69 22.04
C LEU A 396 -19.22 7.90 21.62
N GLU A 397 -19.19 6.57 21.63
CA GLU A 397 -20.37 5.74 21.32
C GLU A 397 -21.55 6.05 22.25
N LYS A 398 -21.29 6.43 23.49
CA LYS A 398 -22.31 6.87 24.45
C LYS A 398 -23.10 8.11 23.99
N LYS A 399 -22.54 8.86 23.04
CA LYS A 399 -23.16 10.02 22.38
C LYS A 399 -23.71 9.70 20.98
N GLY A 400 -23.66 8.43 20.58
CA GLY A 400 -24.07 7.97 19.26
C GLY A 400 -23.07 8.28 18.15
N VAL A 401 -21.84 8.72 18.49
CA VAL A 401 -20.77 9.07 17.53
C VAL A 401 -19.76 7.93 17.47
N ARG A 402 -19.44 7.47 16.28
CA ARG A 402 -18.50 6.41 15.97
C ARG A 402 -17.24 6.92 15.27
N ALA A 403 -16.23 6.09 15.12
CA ALA A 403 -15.01 6.42 14.39
C ALA A 403 -15.30 6.94 12.97
N ILE A 404 -16.26 6.36 12.26
CA ILE A 404 -16.69 6.80 10.93
C ILE A 404 -17.21 8.25 10.93
N ASP A 405 -17.88 8.68 12.00
CA ASP A 405 -18.43 10.03 12.09
C ASP A 405 -17.33 11.07 12.30
N LEU A 406 -16.34 10.76 13.13
CA LEU A 406 -15.12 11.56 13.25
C LEU A 406 -14.36 11.63 11.93
N ALA A 407 -14.18 10.49 11.22
CA ALA A 407 -13.53 10.44 9.92
C ALA A 407 -14.23 11.33 8.89
N LYS A 408 -15.56 11.32 8.86
CA LYS A 408 -16.35 12.22 7.99
C LYS A 408 -16.20 13.69 8.40
N GLY A 409 -16.12 13.98 9.70
CA GLY A 409 -15.82 15.34 10.20
C GLY A 409 -14.41 15.81 9.83
N ILE A 410 -13.43 14.91 9.83
CA ILE A 410 -12.06 15.19 9.38
C ILE A 410 -12.03 15.55 7.88
N LEU A 411 -12.84 14.89 7.04
CA LEU A 411 -13.00 15.27 5.63
C LEU A 411 -13.54 16.68 5.49
N ASP A 412 -14.55 17.08 6.29
CA ASP A 412 -15.08 18.44 6.29
C ASP A 412 -14.07 19.50 6.79
N ALA A 413 -13.15 19.10 7.65
CA ALA A 413 -12.05 19.96 8.10
C ALA A 413 -10.93 20.13 7.03
N GLY A 414 -11.05 19.46 5.89
CA GLY A 414 -10.12 19.61 4.76
C GLY A 414 -8.94 18.66 4.74
N TYR A 415 -8.99 17.55 5.48
CA TYR A 415 -7.97 16.50 5.49
C TYR A 415 -8.47 15.24 4.79
N TYR A 416 -7.57 14.32 4.48
CA TYR A 416 -7.97 12.94 4.28
C TYR A 416 -8.23 12.28 5.65
N ALA A 417 -9.16 11.32 5.71
CA ALA A 417 -9.45 10.64 6.96
C ALA A 417 -8.34 9.63 7.32
N PRO A 418 -8.01 9.46 8.61
CA PRO A 418 -7.16 8.35 9.03
C PRO A 418 -7.85 7.00 8.78
N THR A 419 -7.09 5.91 8.90
CA THR A 419 -7.65 4.55 8.85
C THR A 419 -8.53 4.33 10.07
N ILE A 420 -9.75 3.84 9.85
CA ILE A 420 -10.71 3.53 10.91
C ILE A 420 -10.97 2.02 11.00
N TYR A 421 -11.39 1.56 12.20
CA TYR A 421 -11.73 0.16 12.48
C TYR A 421 -10.57 -0.83 12.29
N PHE A 422 -9.34 -0.34 12.26
CA PHE A 422 -8.14 -1.14 12.16
C PHE A 422 -7.04 -0.55 13.07
N PRO A 423 -6.24 -1.39 13.76
CA PRO A 423 -6.33 -2.86 13.84
C PRO A 423 -7.57 -3.36 14.60
N LEU A 424 -8.05 -4.57 14.25
CA LEU A 424 -9.33 -5.11 14.76
C LEU A 424 -9.37 -5.28 16.29
N ILE A 425 -8.22 -5.39 16.94
CA ILE A 425 -8.09 -5.51 18.40
C ILE A 425 -8.39 -4.20 19.14
N VAL A 426 -8.51 -3.06 18.42
CA VAL A 426 -8.85 -1.75 19.01
C VAL A 426 -10.25 -1.35 18.57
N PRO A 427 -11.25 -1.34 19.49
CA PRO A 427 -12.60 -0.89 19.17
C PRO A 427 -12.62 0.58 18.73
N GLU A 428 -13.39 0.91 17.69
CA GLU A 428 -13.53 2.25 17.14
C GLU A 428 -12.17 2.94 16.89
N ALA A 429 -11.24 2.20 16.31
CA ALA A 429 -9.88 2.65 16.04
C ALA A 429 -9.83 3.81 15.06
N LEU A 430 -8.90 4.73 15.31
CA LEU A 430 -8.41 5.77 14.40
C LEU A 430 -6.89 5.63 14.37
N MET A 431 -6.34 5.13 13.27
CA MET A 431 -4.90 4.94 13.09
C MET A 431 -4.34 6.11 12.29
N ILE A 432 -3.37 6.80 12.85
CA ILE A 432 -2.82 8.06 12.33
C ILE A 432 -1.33 7.91 12.08
N GLU A 433 -0.93 8.11 10.83
CA GLU A 433 0.47 8.20 10.40
C GLU A 433 0.73 9.58 9.79
N PRO A 434 1.45 10.50 10.49
CA PRO A 434 1.69 11.85 9.97
C PRO A 434 2.77 11.92 8.90
N THR A 435 3.62 10.92 8.79
CA THR A 435 4.83 10.85 7.96
C THR A 435 5.92 11.86 8.36
N GLU A 436 7.10 11.73 7.78
CA GLU A 436 8.22 12.67 7.95
C GLU A 436 8.05 13.98 7.18
N CYS A 437 7.10 14.03 6.24
CA CYS A 437 6.96 15.14 5.30
C CYS A 437 6.21 16.34 5.86
N GLU A 438 5.43 16.13 6.91
CA GLU A 438 4.54 17.16 7.44
C GLU A 438 5.27 18.16 8.33
N SER A 439 4.89 19.41 8.17
CA SER A 439 5.41 20.48 9.00
C SER A 439 4.75 20.48 10.39
N ARG A 440 5.46 21.03 11.39
CA ARG A 440 4.88 21.25 12.72
C ARG A 440 3.58 22.03 12.66
N ALA A 441 3.49 23.07 11.81
CA ALA A 441 2.28 23.87 11.66
C ALA A 441 1.08 23.06 11.16
N THR A 442 1.31 22.13 10.21
CA THR A 442 0.28 21.21 9.74
C THR A 442 -0.20 20.29 10.86
N LEU A 443 0.74 19.73 11.64
CA LEU A 443 0.42 18.84 12.76
C LEU A 443 -0.33 19.56 13.88
N ASP A 444 0.08 20.80 14.22
CA ASP A 444 -0.61 21.64 15.20
C ASP A 444 -2.06 21.91 14.77
N LYS A 445 -2.24 22.33 13.52
CA LYS A 445 -3.58 22.61 12.97
C LYS A 445 -4.46 21.35 12.98
N PHE A 446 -3.94 20.21 12.58
CA PHE A 446 -4.69 18.95 12.61
C PHE A 446 -5.09 18.54 14.04
N ALA A 447 -4.19 18.70 15.01
CA ALA A 447 -4.48 18.42 16.42
C ALA A 447 -5.59 19.32 16.96
N ASP A 448 -5.56 20.61 16.63
CA ASP A 448 -6.58 21.58 17.04
C ASP A 448 -7.94 21.24 16.41
N ASP A 449 -7.97 20.91 15.11
CA ASP A 449 -9.20 20.54 14.41
C ASP A 449 -9.78 19.22 14.93
N LEU A 450 -8.94 18.18 15.18
CA LEU A 450 -9.41 16.93 15.78
C LEU A 450 -9.95 17.16 17.20
N THR A 451 -9.29 17.99 18.00
CA THR A 451 -9.77 18.37 19.34
C THR A 451 -11.13 19.04 19.26
N ARG A 452 -11.33 19.95 18.30
CA ARG A 452 -12.62 20.61 18.06
C ARG A 452 -13.70 19.59 17.66
N LEU A 453 -13.39 18.63 16.79
CA LEU A 453 -14.33 17.58 16.36
C LEU A 453 -14.74 16.66 17.51
N VAL A 454 -13.81 16.26 18.37
CA VAL A 454 -14.11 15.43 19.55
C VAL A 454 -15.00 16.21 20.54
N ARG A 455 -14.73 17.49 20.80
CA ARG A 455 -15.61 18.35 21.61
C ARG A 455 -17.00 18.50 20.98
N LEU A 456 -17.07 18.61 19.65
CA LEU A 456 -18.33 18.68 18.92
C LEU A 456 -19.14 17.37 19.08
N ALA A 457 -18.45 16.21 19.11
CA ALA A 457 -19.10 14.93 19.39
C ALA A 457 -19.77 14.90 20.77
N GLU A 458 -19.21 15.59 21.75
CA GLU A 458 -19.74 15.66 23.11
C GLU A 458 -20.89 16.66 23.26
N THR A 459 -20.83 17.81 22.57
CA THR A 459 -21.76 18.93 22.74
C THR A 459 -22.88 18.98 21.71
N GLU A 460 -22.58 18.68 20.45
CA GLU A 460 -23.50 18.76 19.31
C GLU A 460 -23.31 17.55 18.34
N PRO A 461 -23.50 16.28 18.82
CA PRO A 461 -23.20 15.09 18.02
C PRO A 461 -23.93 15.06 16.67
N GLY A 462 -25.12 15.67 16.58
CA GLY A 462 -25.89 15.74 15.33
C GLY A 462 -25.15 16.40 14.16
N LYS A 463 -24.16 17.30 14.41
CA LYS A 463 -23.34 17.87 13.33
C LYS A 463 -22.40 16.82 12.71
N LEU A 464 -21.76 16.01 13.53
CA LEU A 464 -20.90 14.92 13.04
C LEU A 464 -21.69 13.82 12.35
N LEU A 465 -22.89 13.51 12.83
CA LEU A 465 -23.76 12.51 12.19
C LEU A 465 -24.22 12.93 10.79
N ARG A 466 -24.21 14.22 10.47
CA ARG A 466 -24.48 14.74 9.12
C ARG A 466 -23.24 14.87 8.24
N ALA A 467 -22.05 14.91 8.83
CA ALA A 467 -20.80 15.02 8.09
C ALA A 467 -20.60 13.85 7.10
N PRO A 468 -19.96 14.07 5.93
CA PRO A 468 -19.43 15.31 5.45
C PRO A 468 -20.48 16.21 4.79
N GLU A 469 -20.45 17.52 5.05
CA GLU A 469 -21.34 18.50 4.44
C GLU A 469 -20.63 19.32 3.34
N SER A 470 -19.28 19.46 3.43
CA SER A 470 -18.48 20.25 2.49
C SER A 470 -18.02 19.50 1.25
N THR A 471 -18.20 18.19 1.18
CA THR A 471 -17.77 17.35 0.05
C THR A 471 -18.90 17.14 -0.96
N PRO A 472 -18.61 16.94 -2.26
CA PRO A 472 -19.62 16.65 -3.29
C PRO A 472 -20.44 15.37 -2.99
N VAL A 473 -19.78 14.37 -2.39
CA VAL A 473 -20.41 13.12 -1.97
C VAL A 473 -20.55 13.11 -0.45
N SER A 474 -21.72 12.74 0.07
CA SER A 474 -21.93 12.59 1.51
C SER A 474 -21.74 11.14 1.96
N ARG A 475 -22.75 10.56 2.60
CA ARG A 475 -22.76 9.18 3.09
C ARG A 475 -23.47 8.26 2.09
N PRO A 476 -22.72 7.53 1.21
CA PRO A 476 -23.32 6.53 0.34
C PRO A 476 -23.86 5.35 1.18
N ASP A 477 -24.81 4.62 0.60
CA ASP A 477 -25.23 3.32 1.12
C ASP A 477 -24.14 2.28 0.79
N GLU A 478 -23.20 2.10 1.71
CA GLU A 478 -22.04 1.21 1.54
C GLU A 478 -22.48 -0.26 1.46
N VAL A 479 -23.57 -0.63 2.13
CA VAL A 479 -24.11 -1.99 2.11
C VAL A 479 -24.70 -2.31 0.74
N LYS A 480 -25.47 -1.40 0.19
CA LYS A 480 -26.04 -1.53 -1.16
C LYS A 480 -24.93 -1.54 -2.21
N ALA A 481 -23.94 -0.63 -2.10
CA ALA A 481 -22.82 -0.57 -3.01
C ALA A 481 -21.99 -1.86 -3.04
N ALA A 482 -21.83 -2.52 -1.89
CA ALA A 482 -21.11 -3.79 -1.81
C ALA A 482 -21.92 -4.99 -2.33
N ARG A 483 -23.25 -5.01 -2.12
CA ARG A 483 -24.12 -6.12 -2.51
C ARG A 483 -24.65 -6.02 -3.94
N GLU A 484 -24.88 -4.81 -4.40
CA GLU A 484 -25.48 -4.50 -5.71
C GLU A 484 -24.62 -3.46 -6.45
N PRO A 485 -23.35 -3.79 -6.78
CA PRO A 485 -22.44 -2.81 -7.37
C PRO A 485 -22.91 -2.39 -8.77
N VAL A 486 -23.04 -1.08 -9.00
CA VAL A 486 -23.27 -0.51 -10.34
C VAL A 486 -21.91 -0.29 -10.98
N LEU A 487 -21.55 -1.16 -11.91
CA LEU A 487 -20.21 -1.18 -12.55
C LEU A 487 -20.13 -0.37 -13.84
N VAL A 488 -21.25 0.15 -14.33
CA VAL A 488 -21.33 0.91 -15.57
C VAL A 488 -22.18 2.17 -15.34
N ASP A 489 -21.71 3.31 -15.85
CA ASP A 489 -22.51 4.54 -15.81
C ASP A 489 -23.85 4.30 -16.55
N PRO A 490 -25.00 4.59 -15.91
CA PRO A 490 -26.33 4.42 -16.56
C PRO A 490 -26.44 5.16 -17.88
N ALA A 491 -25.89 6.38 -17.99
CA ALA A 491 -25.87 7.15 -19.24
C ALA A 491 -25.05 6.46 -20.34
N ALA A 492 -24.04 5.67 -19.99
CA ALA A 492 -23.30 4.85 -20.96
C ALA A 492 -24.12 3.68 -21.49
N VAL A 493 -25.11 3.19 -20.76
CA VAL A 493 -25.99 2.11 -21.17
C VAL A 493 -27.10 2.65 -22.10
N GLU A 494 -27.70 3.78 -21.73
CA GLU A 494 -28.75 4.43 -22.54
C GLU A 494 -28.24 4.84 -23.92
N ASN A 495 -26.99 5.26 -24.04
CA ASN A 495 -26.36 5.59 -25.34
C ASN A 495 -25.96 4.37 -26.19
N ARG A 496 -26.20 3.13 -25.71
CA ARG A 496 -25.91 1.89 -26.45
C ARG A 496 -27.14 1.25 -27.10
N ILE A 497 -28.34 1.78 -26.85
CA ILE A 497 -29.60 1.38 -27.41
C ILE A 497 -29.96 2.35 -28.52
#